data_c789bff6e859c9cedcd32d549a608d5a
#
_entry.id   c789bff6e859c9cedcd32d549a608d5a
#
_cell.length_a   1.000
_cell.length_b   1.000
_cell.length_c   1.000
_cell.angle_alpha   90.00
_cell.angle_beta   90.00
_cell.angle_gamma   90.00
#
_symmetry.space_group_name_H-M   'P 1'
#
loop_
_entity.id
_entity.type
_entity.pdbx_description
1 polymer ?
#
loop_
_entity_poly.entity_id
_entity_poly.type
_entity_poly.pdbx_seq_one_letter_code
_entity_poly.pdbx_strand_id
1 'polypeptide(L)'
;MTAYNDKTNQDDNTTRHQDTRVEDWMTQIWDWIDNHNIAGSSDSSVPRDPEALRQLERLDLGYGKSTSYSYIGNKSVIQRESESTEPLPAAIVNLRNLKYLRLRGFNELPAQIAQLDNLEALVYMDCAFTEFPKVLCQLKNLKSLNIFSKSLESFPDELGNLSSLTYFDMRGTKVQHLPDSIGNLSKLTSIELYANEALKALPDSIGNLTNLEKLEIRASDLEIMPSSIGNLNKLKTLGLYHNGLQSLPDSIANLRALEQVDVKGNPLSEPPRLYRRVIYLSQAAMPDRVKLS
;
A
#
# COMPACT_ATOMS: atom_id res chain seq x y z
N MET A 1 58.34 35.57 44.01
CA MET A 1 58.34 34.18 43.60
C MET A 1 56.90 33.88 43.04
N THR A 2 56.76 34.00 41.78
CA THR A 2 55.52 33.99 41.05
C THR A 2 55.33 32.59 40.49
N ALA A 3 54.24 31.92 40.85
CA ALA A 3 53.83 30.65 40.25
C ALA A 3 52.93 30.95 39.03
N TYR A 4 53.35 30.48 37.90
CA TYR A 4 52.63 30.50 36.62
C TYR A 4 51.60 29.34 36.62
N ASN A 5 50.31 29.69 36.46
CA ASN A 5 49.23 28.73 36.22
C ASN A 5 49.06 28.57 34.72
N ASP A 6 49.47 27.42 34.22
CA ASP A 6 49.24 26.99 32.87
C ASP A 6 47.86 26.31 32.79
N LYS A 7 46.89 26.98 32.18
CA LYS A 7 45.59 26.40 31.84
C LYS A 7 45.68 25.83 30.41
N THR A 8 45.97 24.55 30.32
CA THR A 8 45.83 23.80 29.09
C THR A 8 44.34 23.68 28.74
N ASN A 9 43.96 24.34 27.66
CA ASN A 9 42.70 24.12 26.93
C ASN A 9 42.64 22.63 26.52
N GLN A 10 41.73 21.90 27.10
CA GLN A 10 41.26 20.65 26.51
C GLN A 10 40.20 21.02 25.46
N ASP A 11 40.62 21.04 24.20
CA ASP A 11 39.71 21.03 23.06
C ASP A 11 39.00 19.67 23.07
N ASP A 12 37.73 19.71 23.45
CA ASP A 12 36.81 18.60 23.43
C ASP A 12 36.38 18.37 21.96
N ASN A 13 37.33 17.82 21.20
CA ASN A 13 37.09 17.44 19.80
C ASN A 13 36.53 16.00 19.78
N THR A 14 35.30 15.82 20.27
CA THR A 14 34.52 14.61 20.06
C THR A 14 34.13 14.52 18.56
N THR A 15 35.11 14.28 17.72
CA THR A 15 34.90 13.77 16.38
C THR A 15 34.14 12.45 16.53
N ARG A 16 32.87 12.45 16.19
CA ARG A 16 32.11 11.21 15.96
C ARG A 16 32.89 10.42 14.91
N HIS A 17 33.63 9.40 15.35
CA HIS A 17 34.19 8.42 14.45
C HIS A 17 33.03 7.76 13.72
N GLN A 18 32.78 8.15 12.48
CA GLN A 18 31.88 7.42 11.60
C GLN A 18 32.42 5.99 11.48
N ASP A 19 31.65 5.00 11.85
CA ASP A 19 32.03 3.60 11.72
C ASP A 19 31.98 3.22 10.23
N THR A 20 33.13 3.33 9.57
CA THR A 20 33.28 3.06 8.12
C THR A 20 33.50 1.57 7.84
N ARG A 21 33.42 0.69 8.85
CA ARG A 21 33.62 -0.75 8.63
C ARG A 21 32.53 -1.34 7.75
N VAL A 22 32.97 -2.07 6.73
CA VAL A 22 32.10 -2.92 5.92
C VAL A 22 31.79 -4.19 6.71
N GLU A 23 30.50 -4.47 6.88
CA GLU A 23 30.02 -5.70 7.51
C GLU A 23 29.62 -6.72 6.44
N ASP A 24 29.68 -8.01 6.74
CA ASP A 24 29.38 -9.09 5.80
C ASP A 24 27.99 -8.95 5.15
N TRP A 25 27.00 -8.47 5.88
CA TRP A 25 25.65 -8.27 5.35
C TRP A 25 25.57 -7.15 4.30
N MET A 26 26.43 -6.13 4.40
CA MET A 26 26.51 -5.05 3.41
C MET A 26 27.04 -5.60 2.09
N THR A 27 28.12 -6.37 2.18
CA THR A 27 28.70 -7.07 1.02
C THR A 27 27.65 -7.99 0.37
N GLN A 28 26.89 -8.74 1.14
CA GLN A 28 25.80 -9.60 0.63
C GLN A 28 24.75 -8.79 -0.16
N ILE A 29 24.33 -7.61 0.32
CA ILE A 29 23.39 -6.74 -0.40
C ILE A 29 24.01 -6.20 -1.67
N TRP A 30 25.24 -5.69 -1.62
CA TRP A 30 25.92 -5.11 -2.78
C TRP A 30 26.19 -6.16 -3.88
N ASP A 31 26.71 -7.33 -3.51
CA ASP A 31 26.96 -8.44 -4.43
C ASP A 31 25.67 -8.94 -5.07
N TRP A 32 24.60 -9.02 -4.27
CA TRP A 32 23.31 -9.43 -4.77
C TRP A 32 22.76 -8.43 -5.80
N ILE A 33 22.86 -7.12 -5.55
CA ILE A 33 22.45 -6.08 -6.50
C ILE A 33 23.27 -6.13 -7.79
N ASP A 34 24.60 -6.28 -7.67
CA ASP A 34 25.51 -6.31 -8.82
C ASP A 34 25.29 -7.54 -9.69
N ASN A 35 25.11 -8.71 -9.06
CA ASN A 35 24.93 -9.97 -9.78
C ASN A 35 23.57 -10.09 -10.48
N HIS A 36 22.53 -9.38 -10.02
CA HIS A 36 21.18 -9.55 -10.54
C HIS A 36 20.68 -8.36 -11.36
N ASN A 37 21.55 -7.39 -11.64
CA ASN A 37 21.23 -6.19 -12.42
C ASN A 37 19.90 -5.53 -11.99
N ILE A 38 19.72 -5.42 -10.67
CA ILE A 38 18.51 -4.87 -10.08
C ILE A 38 18.52 -3.37 -10.34
N ALA A 39 17.66 -2.93 -11.25
CA ALA A 39 17.48 -1.53 -11.52
C ALA A 39 16.74 -0.88 -10.35
N GLY A 40 17.46 -0.10 -9.55
CA GLY A 40 16.81 0.93 -8.75
C GLY A 40 16.20 1.97 -9.69
N SER A 41 15.05 2.56 -9.32
CA SER A 41 14.62 3.79 -9.97
C SER A 41 15.75 4.83 -9.82
N SER A 42 15.89 5.76 -10.76
CA SER A 42 16.98 6.75 -10.83
C SER A 42 17.21 7.56 -9.53
N ASP A 43 16.29 7.48 -8.58
CA ASP A 43 16.32 8.18 -7.27
C ASP A 43 16.74 7.30 -6.08
N SER A 44 16.93 5.99 -6.25
CA SER A 44 17.22 5.06 -5.14
C SER A 44 18.36 4.09 -5.48
N SER A 45 19.53 4.63 -5.80
CA SER A 45 20.74 3.81 -5.82
C SER A 45 21.05 3.35 -4.38
N VAL A 46 21.21 2.04 -4.17
CA VAL A 46 21.68 1.52 -2.89
C VAL A 46 23.07 2.10 -2.62
N PRO A 47 23.26 2.84 -1.52
CA PRO A 47 24.54 3.49 -1.26
C PRO A 47 25.65 2.46 -1.07
N ARG A 48 26.83 2.78 -1.58
CA ARG A 48 28.05 1.96 -1.42
C ARG A 48 28.89 2.40 -0.21
N ASP A 49 28.51 3.49 0.41
CA ASP A 49 29.08 3.93 1.67
C ASP A 49 28.39 3.19 2.85
N PRO A 50 29.16 2.56 3.77
CA PRO A 50 28.60 1.77 4.86
C PRO A 50 27.68 2.55 5.80
N GLU A 51 28.02 3.79 6.11
CA GLU A 51 27.18 4.61 7.00
C GLU A 51 25.89 5.03 6.31
N ALA A 52 25.97 5.45 5.06
CA ALA A 52 24.78 5.78 4.28
C ALA A 52 23.87 4.56 4.11
N LEU A 53 24.41 3.35 3.96
CA LEU A 53 23.63 2.12 3.89
C LEU A 53 22.92 1.81 5.21
N ARG A 54 23.59 2.01 6.37
CA ARG A 54 22.96 1.85 7.69
C ARG A 54 21.81 2.84 7.91
N GLN A 55 21.92 4.05 7.36
CA GLN A 55 20.93 5.12 7.50
C GLN A 55 19.84 5.09 6.44
N LEU A 56 19.82 4.07 5.57
CA LEU A 56 18.86 3.99 4.47
C LEU A 56 17.42 3.88 4.98
N GLU A 57 16.60 4.88 4.67
CA GLU A 57 15.18 4.90 5.05
C GLU A 57 14.26 4.45 3.92
N ARG A 58 14.72 4.50 2.68
CA ARG A 58 13.93 4.16 1.49
C ARG A 58 14.70 3.23 0.57
N LEU A 59 14.06 2.12 0.20
CA LEU A 59 14.62 1.15 -0.73
C LEU A 59 13.60 0.79 -1.80
N ASP A 60 14.00 0.86 -3.05
CA ASP A 60 13.20 0.53 -4.22
C ASP A 60 13.92 -0.56 -4.99
N LEU A 61 13.40 -1.76 -4.97
CA LEU A 61 13.99 -2.94 -5.60
C LEU A 61 13.04 -3.50 -6.65
N GLY A 62 13.57 -3.78 -7.84
CA GLY A 62 12.75 -4.39 -8.88
C GLY A 62 13.56 -5.00 -9.98
N TYR A 63 13.07 -6.10 -10.52
CA TYR A 63 13.56 -6.69 -11.76
C TYR A 63 12.94 -5.95 -12.95
N GLY A 64 13.80 -5.62 -13.93
CA GLY A 64 13.40 -4.98 -15.18
C GLY A 64 13.56 -3.46 -15.22
N LYS A 65 13.71 -2.92 -16.43
CA LYS A 65 13.77 -1.48 -16.66
C LYS A 65 12.45 -0.85 -16.20
N SER A 66 12.55 0.21 -15.41
CA SER A 66 11.43 1.04 -15.02
C SER A 66 10.64 1.44 -16.27
N THR A 67 9.45 0.87 -16.44
CA THR A 67 8.45 1.46 -17.31
C THR A 67 7.85 2.61 -16.52
N SER A 68 8.44 3.79 -16.63
CA SER A 68 7.72 5.02 -16.34
C SER A 68 6.51 5.05 -17.26
N TYR A 69 5.32 4.99 -16.69
CA TYR A 69 4.09 5.31 -17.41
C TYR A 69 4.11 6.83 -17.68
N SER A 70 4.87 7.25 -18.67
CA SER A 70 4.63 8.55 -19.29
C SER A 70 3.52 8.35 -20.30
N TYR A 71 2.36 8.92 -20.03
CA TYR A 71 1.31 9.10 -21.02
C TYR A 71 1.80 10.05 -22.10
N ILE A 72 2.43 9.52 -23.13
CA ILE A 72 2.68 10.22 -24.40
C ILE A 72 2.09 9.34 -25.49
N GLY A 73 0.87 9.67 -25.90
CA GLY A 73 0.22 9.18 -27.12
C GLY A 73 0.08 7.65 -27.22
N ASN A 74 -1.06 7.18 -27.58
CA ASN A 74 -1.58 5.85 -27.91
C ASN A 74 -0.60 4.76 -28.43
N LYS A 75 0.52 4.47 -27.77
CA LYS A 75 1.34 3.28 -28.05
C LYS A 75 1.92 2.73 -26.76
N SER A 76 1.36 1.60 -26.31
CA SER A 76 1.95 0.74 -25.30
C SER A 76 3.21 0.07 -25.88
N VAL A 77 4.37 0.44 -25.37
CA VAL A 77 5.61 -0.29 -25.63
C VAL A 77 5.76 -1.36 -24.56
N ILE A 78 5.50 -2.61 -24.91
CA ILE A 78 5.81 -3.77 -24.09
C ILE A 78 7.34 -3.89 -24.05
N GLN A 79 7.95 -3.57 -22.91
CA GLN A 79 9.34 -3.91 -22.66
C GLN A 79 9.42 -5.27 -21.97
N ARG A 80 10.34 -6.10 -22.49
CA ARG A 80 10.60 -7.48 -22.06
C ARG A 80 10.80 -7.55 -20.55
N GLU A 81 10.03 -8.42 -19.93
CA GLU A 81 10.20 -8.92 -18.57
C GLU A 81 11.55 -9.64 -18.49
N SER A 82 12.46 -9.15 -17.65
CA SER A 82 13.59 -9.98 -17.25
C SER A 82 13.06 -10.86 -16.13
N GLU A 83 12.84 -12.12 -16.42
CA GLU A 83 12.50 -13.16 -15.44
C GLU A 83 13.76 -13.46 -14.61
N SER A 84 14.08 -12.61 -13.64
CA SER A 84 14.99 -13.03 -12.59
C SER A 84 14.17 -13.59 -11.43
N THR A 85 14.45 -14.84 -11.08
CA THR A 85 13.74 -15.59 -10.03
C THR A 85 14.50 -15.60 -8.71
N GLU A 86 15.55 -14.79 -8.60
CA GLU A 86 16.38 -14.80 -7.40
C GLU A 86 15.65 -14.19 -6.20
N PRO A 87 15.70 -14.86 -5.05
CA PRO A 87 15.04 -14.40 -3.84
C PRO A 87 15.71 -13.11 -3.29
N LEU A 88 14.92 -12.30 -2.61
CA LEU A 88 15.43 -11.16 -1.86
C LEU A 88 16.41 -11.66 -0.77
N PRO A 89 17.63 -11.09 -0.66
CA PRO A 89 18.59 -11.57 0.32
C PRO A 89 18.12 -11.34 1.76
N ALA A 90 18.31 -12.34 2.63
CA ALA A 90 17.95 -12.22 4.04
C ALA A 90 18.68 -11.05 4.75
N ALA A 91 19.84 -10.66 4.22
CA ALA A 91 20.65 -9.54 4.73
C ALA A 91 19.89 -8.19 4.76
N ILE A 92 18.79 -8.04 3.96
CA ILE A 92 17.97 -6.82 3.91
C ILE A 92 17.44 -6.40 5.31
N VAL A 93 17.25 -7.35 6.23
CA VAL A 93 16.75 -7.06 7.59
C VAL A 93 17.69 -6.19 8.41
N ASN A 94 18.97 -6.11 8.01
CA ASN A 94 19.96 -5.27 8.69
C ASN A 94 19.80 -3.78 8.36
N LEU A 95 18.95 -3.44 7.37
CA LEU A 95 18.55 -2.06 7.09
C LEU A 95 17.53 -1.59 8.14
N ARG A 96 18.00 -1.43 9.38
CA ARG A 96 17.16 -1.16 10.56
C ARG A 96 16.41 0.17 10.50
N ASN A 97 16.88 1.13 9.69
CA ASN A 97 16.25 2.44 9.54
C ASN A 97 15.23 2.48 8.38
N LEU A 98 15.01 1.33 7.70
CA LEU A 98 14.14 1.28 6.53
C LEU A 98 12.68 1.54 6.91
N LYS A 99 12.11 2.61 6.35
CA LYS A 99 10.71 3.02 6.52
C LYS A 99 9.85 2.74 5.30
N TYR A 100 10.45 2.74 4.12
CA TYR A 100 9.77 2.49 2.85
C TYR A 100 10.49 1.39 2.07
N LEU A 101 9.73 0.41 1.62
CA LEU A 101 10.21 -0.67 0.76
C LEU A 101 9.29 -0.83 -0.44
N ARG A 102 9.86 -0.77 -1.65
CA ARG A 102 9.18 -1.22 -2.86
C ARG A 102 9.81 -2.52 -3.33
N LEU A 103 8.96 -3.50 -3.61
CA LEU A 103 9.32 -4.81 -4.17
C LEU A 103 8.59 -5.00 -5.49
N ARG A 104 9.34 -5.28 -6.56
CA ARG A 104 8.75 -5.54 -7.88
C ARG A 104 9.33 -6.81 -8.49
N GLY A 105 8.45 -7.69 -8.95
CA GLY A 105 8.84 -8.90 -9.70
C GLY A 105 9.45 -10.01 -8.85
N PHE A 106 9.34 -9.96 -7.51
CA PHE A 106 9.86 -10.99 -6.63
C PHE A 106 8.90 -12.17 -6.53
N ASN A 107 9.46 -13.38 -6.55
CA ASN A 107 8.72 -14.64 -6.41
C ASN A 107 8.92 -15.29 -5.04
N GLU A 108 9.96 -14.87 -4.31
CA GLU A 108 10.28 -15.39 -2.97
C GLU A 108 10.72 -14.24 -2.06
N LEU A 109 10.31 -14.32 -0.82
CA LEU A 109 10.67 -13.37 0.23
C LEU A 109 11.29 -14.13 1.41
N PRO A 110 12.40 -13.64 1.97
CA PRO A 110 13.00 -14.27 3.16
C PRO A 110 12.07 -14.10 4.36
N ALA A 111 11.95 -15.13 5.20
CA ALA A 111 11.16 -15.06 6.42
C ALA A 111 11.59 -13.91 7.34
N GLN A 112 12.87 -13.54 7.27
CA GLN A 112 13.46 -12.45 8.06
C GLN A 112 12.89 -11.07 7.72
N ILE A 113 12.23 -10.88 6.56
CA ILE A 113 11.62 -9.59 6.18
C ILE A 113 10.64 -9.08 7.24
N ALA A 114 10.04 -9.99 8.03
CA ALA A 114 9.18 -9.67 9.15
C ALA A 114 9.89 -8.88 10.28
N GLN A 115 11.24 -8.86 10.29
CA GLN A 115 12.05 -8.16 11.29
C GLN A 115 12.35 -6.69 10.91
N LEU A 116 11.79 -6.20 9.79
CA LEU A 116 11.86 -4.78 9.41
C LEU A 116 10.90 -3.95 10.29
N ASP A 117 11.23 -3.84 11.58
CA ASP A 117 10.36 -3.25 12.59
C ASP A 117 10.03 -1.77 12.36
N ASN A 118 10.87 -1.05 11.60
CA ASN A 118 10.65 0.36 11.30
C ASN A 118 9.94 0.59 9.96
N LEU A 119 9.54 -0.49 9.26
CA LEU A 119 8.89 -0.35 7.98
C LEU A 119 7.47 0.20 8.13
N GLU A 120 7.23 1.35 7.53
CA GLU A 120 5.94 2.06 7.58
C GLU A 120 5.17 1.97 6.26
N ALA A 121 5.85 1.82 5.14
CA ALA A 121 5.22 1.73 3.82
C ALA A 121 5.81 0.60 2.98
N LEU A 122 4.92 -0.21 2.41
CA LEU A 122 5.26 -1.29 1.49
C LEU A 122 4.52 -1.09 0.16
N VAL A 123 5.27 -1.10 -0.93
CA VAL A 123 4.72 -1.20 -2.30
C VAL A 123 5.11 -2.55 -2.87
N TYR A 124 4.10 -3.36 -3.19
CA TYR A 124 4.24 -4.72 -3.71
C TYR A 124 3.72 -4.76 -5.16
N MET A 125 4.61 -4.97 -6.13
CA MET A 125 4.28 -4.82 -7.54
C MET A 125 4.67 -6.05 -8.36
N ASP A 126 3.79 -6.48 -9.26
CA ASP A 126 4.06 -7.50 -10.29
C ASP A 126 4.78 -8.76 -9.76
N CYS A 127 4.60 -9.10 -8.48
CA CYS A 127 5.14 -10.30 -7.87
C CYS A 127 4.26 -11.51 -8.25
N ALA A 128 4.88 -12.68 -8.43
CA ALA A 128 4.20 -13.85 -8.96
C ALA A 128 3.37 -14.65 -7.95
N PHE A 129 3.21 -14.15 -6.72
CA PHE A 129 2.42 -14.81 -5.70
C PHE A 129 0.93 -14.79 -6.06
N THR A 130 0.26 -15.94 -5.93
CA THR A 130 -1.20 -16.04 -6.04
C THR A 130 -1.89 -15.77 -4.70
N GLU A 131 -1.23 -16.04 -3.58
CA GLU A 131 -1.66 -15.66 -2.23
C GLU A 131 -0.70 -14.61 -1.67
N PHE A 132 -1.23 -13.57 -1.00
CA PHE A 132 -0.40 -12.54 -0.37
C PHE A 132 0.49 -13.17 0.72
N PRO A 133 1.81 -12.91 0.70
CA PRO A 133 2.74 -13.60 1.60
C PRO A 133 2.45 -13.34 3.08
N LYS A 134 2.17 -14.40 3.85
CA LYS A 134 1.87 -14.33 5.30
C LYS A 134 2.96 -13.64 6.10
N VAL A 135 4.22 -13.76 5.67
CA VAL A 135 5.35 -13.10 6.33
C VAL A 135 5.22 -11.58 6.35
N LEU A 136 4.62 -10.99 5.30
CA LEU A 136 4.37 -9.55 5.23
C LEU A 136 3.28 -9.08 6.20
N CYS A 137 2.38 -9.98 6.60
CA CYS A 137 1.36 -9.69 7.62
C CYS A 137 1.92 -9.57 9.05
N GLN A 138 3.21 -9.83 9.24
CA GLN A 138 3.90 -9.65 10.53
C GLN A 138 4.49 -8.24 10.71
N LEU A 139 4.44 -7.39 9.69
CA LEU A 139 4.95 -6.01 9.71
C LEU A 139 4.01 -5.09 10.49
N LYS A 140 4.00 -5.20 11.81
CA LYS A 140 3.00 -4.56 12.70
C LYS A 140 3.01 -3.03 12.68
N ASN A 141 4.13 -2.42 12.27
CA ASN A 141 4.27 -0.97 12.18
C ASN A 141 3.93 -0.41 10.79
N LEU A 142 3.51 -1.29 9.86
CA LEU A 142 3.14 -0.89 8.52
C LEU A 142 1.90 0.01 8.55
N LYS A 143 2.01 1.21 8.00
CA LYS A 143 0.95 2.23 7.91
C LYS A 143 0.30 2.28 6.53
N SER A 144 1.08 1.98 5.48
CA SER A 144 0.64 2.01 4.10
C SER A 144 1.01 0.72 3.38
N LEU A 145 0.01 0.07 2.76
CA LEU A 145 0.18 -1.11 1.91
C LEU A 145 -0.42 -0.83 0.54
N ASN A 146 0.43 -0.88 -0.49
CA ASN A 146 0.03 -0.70 -1.88
C ASN A 146 0.36 -1.98 -2.66
N ILE A 147 -0.63 -2.54 -3.34
CA ILE A 147 -0.53 -3.79 -4.08
C ILE A 147 -0.94 -3.58 -5.53
N PHE A 148 -0.04 -3.94 -6.45
CA PHE A 148 -0.25 -3.93 -7.90
C PHE A 148 0.18 -5.31 -8.42
N SER A 149 -0.74 -6.25 -8.56
CA SER A 149 -0.36 -7.61 -8.95
C SER A 149 -1.48 -8.32 -9.70
N LYS A 150 -1.23 -8.61 -10.98
CA LYS A 150 -2.17 -9.37 -11.81
C LYS A 150 -2.25 -10.87 -11.44
N SER A 151 -1.33 -11.35 -10.64
CA SER A 151 -1.27 -12.76 -10.21
C SER A 151 -1.98 -13.01 -8.88
N LEU A 152 -2.19 -11.98 -8.06
CA LEU A 152 -2.74 -12.12 -6.72
C LEU A 152 -4.23 -12.50 -6.79
N GLU A 153 -4.59 -13.61 -6.14
CA GLU A 153 -5.94 -14.19 -6.11
C GLU A 153 -6.56 -14.22 -4.72
N SER A 154 -5.74 -14.17 -3.66
CA SER A 154 -6.24 -14.24 -2.29
C SER A 154 -5.35 -13.53 -1.26
N PHE A 155 -5.94 -13.24 -0.12
CA PHE A 155 -5.24 -12.82 1.10
C PHE A 155 -5.42 -13.86 2.20
N PRO A 156 -4.39 -14.09 3.03
CA PRO A 156 -4.54 -14.90 4.24
C PRO A 156 -5.29 -14.13 5.33
N ASP A 157 -5.86 -14.84 6.29
CA ASP A 157 -6.54 -14.25 7.45
C ASP A 157 -5.58 -13.40 8.31
N GLU A 158 -4.29 -13.69 8.24
CA GLU A 158 -3.24 -12.91 8.90
C GLU A 158 -3.16 -11.46 8.43
N LEU A 159 -3.82 -11.08 7.31
CA LEU A 159 -3.91 -9.67 6.88
C LEU A 159 -4.38 -8.75 8.01
N GLY A 160 -5.31 -9.22 8.84
CA GLY A 160 -5.82 -8.49 10.01
C GLY A 160 -4.79 -8.18 11.09
N ASN A 161 -3.58 -8.77 11.02
CA ASN A 161 -2.48 -8.52 11.97
C ASN A 161 -1.75 -7.19 11.70
N LEU A 162 -1.97 -6.55 10.55
CA LEU A 162 -1.38 -5.25 10.19
C LEU A 162 -2.02 -4.11 10.99
N SER A 163 -1.97 -4.18 12.30
CA SER A 163 -2.74 -3.35 13.25
C SER A 163 -2.42 -1.85 13.22
N SER A 164 -1.35 -1.44 12.53
CA SER A 164 -1.02 -0.03 12.34
C SER A 164 -1.44 0.53 10.97
N LEU A 165 -2.06 -0.31 10.12
CA LEU A 165 -2.40 0.09 8.76
C LEU A 165 -3.46 1.21 8.77
N THR A 166 -3.14 2.29 8.06
CA THR A 166 -4.03 3.45 7.88
C THR A 166 -4.48 3.63 6.44
N TYR A 167 -3.69 3.13 5.50
CA TYR A 167 -3.94 3.22 4.06
C TYR A 167 -3.75 1.85 3.39
N PHE A 168 -4.76 1.41 2.63
CA PHE A 168 -4.74 0.18 1.85
C PHE A 168 -5.15 0.45 0.41
N ASP A 169 -4.25 0.18 -0.53
CA ASP A 169 -4.48 0.32 -1.98
C ASP A 169 -4.22 -1.02 -2.68
N MET A 170 -5.16 -1.50 -3.48
CA MET A 170 -5.07 -2.74 -4.23
C MET A 170 -5.55 -2.52 -5.66
N ARG A 171 -4.71 -2.84 -6.64
CA ARG A 171 -5.03 -2.58 -8.05
C ARG A 171 -4.70 -3.76 -8.97
N GLY A 172 -5.63 -4.03 -9.89
CA GLY A 172 -5.43 -4.97 -10.98
C GLY A 172 -5.23 -6.41 -10.53
N THR A 173 -5.83 -6.81 -9.41
CA THR A 173 -5.71 -8.16 -8.86
C THR A 173 -6.84 -9.06 -9.30
N LYS A 174 -6.68 -10.38 -9.09
CA LYS A 174 -7.71 -11.40 -9.26
C LYS A 174 -8.34 -11.83 -7.94
N VAL A 175 -8.19 -11.01 -6.90
CA VAL A 175 -8.77 -11.29 -5.58
C VAL A 175 -10.28 -11.32 -5.67
N GLN A 176 -10.87 -12.45 -5.31
CA GLN A 176 -12.33 -12.64 -5.33
C GLN A 176 -12.99 -12.14 -4.04
N HIS A 177 -12.32 -12.30 -2.90
CA HIS A 177 -12.83 -11.95 -1.58
C HIS A 177 -11.72 -11.35 -0.73
N LEU A 178 -12.03 -10.26 -0.04
CA LEU A 178 -11.19 -9.81 1.09
C LEU A 178 -11.50 -10.69 2.31
N PRO A 179 -10.51 -11.05 3.12
CA PRO A 179 -10.75 -11.87 4.31
C PRO A 179 -11.54 -11.08 5.37
N ASP A 180 -12.33 -11.78 6.18
CA ASP A 180 -13.09 -11.15 7.27
C ASP A 180 -12.18 -10.42 8.28
N SER A 181 -10.94 -10.85 8.39
CA SER A 181 -9.93 -10.20 9.22
C SER A 181 -9.60 -8.76 8.81
N ILE A 182 -10.01 -8.32 7.61
CA ILE A 182 -9.88 -6.90 7.20
C ILE A 182 -10.54 -5.97 8.22
N GLY A 183 -11.65 -6.42 8.84
CA GLY A 183 -12.37 -5.68 9.87
C GLY A 183 -11.58 -5.45 11.17
N ASN A 184 -10.44 -6.14 11.36
CA ASN A 184 -9.56 -5.95 12.51
C ASN A 184 -8.62 -4.74 12.35
N LEU A 185 -8.52 -4.19 11.14
CA LEU A 185 -7.62 -3.06 10.83
C LEU A 185 -8.22 -1.73 11.30
N SER A 186 -8.45 -1.61 12.60
CA SER A 186 -9.19 -0.51 13.22
C SER A 186 -8.61 0.89 13.01
N LYS A 187 -7.35 1.00 12.56
CA LYS A 187 -6.72 2.29 12.23
C LYS A 187 -6.88 2.70 10.77
N LEU A 188 -7.50 1.86 9.91
CA LEU A 188 -7.71 2.22 8.51
C LEU A 188 -8.57 3.47 8.38
N THR A 189 -8.04 4.43 7.62
CA THR A 189 -8.73 5.67 7.26
C THR A 189 -9.06 5.75 5.77
N SER A 190 -8.32 5.01 4.94
CA SER A 190 -8.54 4.99 3.49
C SER A 190 -8.35 3.60 2.89
N ILE A 191 -9.31 3.19 2.04
CA ILE A 191 -9.24 2.01 1.21
C ILE A 191 -9.47 2.43 -0.24
N GLU A 192 -8.56 2.02 -1.13
CA GLU A 192 -8.65 2.24 -2.57
C GLU A 192 -8.50 0.92 -3.32
N LEU A 193 -9.55 0.51 -4.02
CA LEU A 193 -9.57 -0.72 -4.82
C LEU A 193 -9.86 -0.34 -6.27
N TYR A 194 -8.91 -0.59 -7.17
CA TYR A 194 -9.04 -0.20 -8.56
C TYR A 194 -8.78 -1.37 -9.52
N ALA A 195 -9.67 -1.57 -10.49
CA ALA A 195 -9.56 -2.62 -11.52
C ALA A 195 -9.38 -4.04 -10.94
N ASN A 196 -10.13 -4.38 -9.88
CA ASN A 196 -10.15 -5.72 -9.29
C ASN A 196 -11.39 -6.47 -9.78
N GLU A 197 -11.37 -6.91 -11.03
CA GLU A 197 -12.53 -7.45 -11.76
C GLU A 197 -13.10 -8.75 -11.17
N ALA A 198 -12.33 -9.46 -10.34
CA ALA A 198 -12.80 -10.66 -9.65
C ALA A 198 -13.55 -10.37 -8.33
N LEU A 199 -13.42 -9.16 -7.77
CA LEU A 199 -14.00 -8.78 -6.47
C LEU A 199 -15.48 -8.43 -6.62
N LYS A 200 -16.36 -9.38 -6.26
CA LYS A 200 -17.82 -9.24 -6.43
C LYS A 200 -18.53 -8.67 -5.21
N ALA A 201 -17.96 -8.82 -4.02
CA ALA A 201 -18.56 -8.35 -2.77
C ALA A 201 -17.47 -7.96 -1.76
N LEU A 202 -17.83 -7.07 -0.83
CA LEU A 202 -17.05 -6.83 0.38
C LEU A 202 -17.56 -7.72 1.52
N PRO A 203 -16.69 -8.13 2.47
CA PRO A 203 -17.12 -8.88 3.65
C PRO A 203 -17.94 -7.96 4.61
N ASP A 204 -18.84 -8.56 5.39
CA ASP A 204 -19.61 -7.82 6.39
C ASP A 204 -18.73 -7.14 7.45
N SER A 205 -17.56 -7.70 7.71
CA SER A 205 -16.56 -7.13 8.63
C SER A 205 -16.04 -5.75 8.21
N ILE A 206 -16.27 -5.32 6.96
CA ILE A 206 -15.90 -3.96 6.51
C ILE A 206 -16.54 -2.89 7.40
N GLY A 207 -17.74 -3.15 7.93
CA GLY A 207 -18.45 -2.26 8.84
C GLY A 207 -17.78 -2.05 10.20
N ASN A 208 -16.76 -2.85 10.54
CA ASN A 208 -15.96 -2.70 11.76
C ASN A 208 -14.90 -1.60 11.65
N LEU A 209 -14.64 -1.10 10.43
CA LEU A 209 -13.64 -0.08 10.17
C LEU A 209 -14.16 1.33 10.52
N THR A 210 -14.54 1.54 11.77
CA THR A 210 -15.22 2.76 12.24
C THR A 210 -14.40 4.05 12.11
N ASN A 211 -13.09 3.95 11.81
CA ASN A 211 -12.23 5.09 11.51
C ASN A 211 -12.10 5.38 10.00
N LEU A 212 -12.75 4.60 9.14
CA LEU A 212 -12.65 4.78 7.70
C LEU A 212 -13.32 6.10 7.27
N GLU A 213 -12.54 6.94 6.58
CA GLU A 213 -12.99 8.23 6.05
C GLU A 213 -13.18 8.20 4.53
N LYS A 214 -12.43 7.32 3.85
CA LYS A 214 -12.47 7.18 2.40
C LYS A 214 -12.57 5.71 1.99
N LEU A 215 -13.58 5.38 1.20
CA LEU A 215 -13.72 4.08 0.53
C LEU A 215 -13.92 4.31 -0.96
N GLU A 216 -12.95 3.89 -1.76
CA GLU A 216 -13.01 3.96 -3.21
C GLU A 216 -12.86 2.59 -3.84
N ILE A 217 -13.88 2.15 -4.60
CA ILE A 217 -13.90 0.90 -5.35
C ILE A 217 -14.29 1.27 -6.78
N ARG A 218 -13.31 1.25 -7.69
CA ARG A 218 -13.50 1.75 -9.04
C ARG A 218 -13.12 0.71 -10.09
N ALA A 219 -13.92 0.62 -11.14
CA ALA A 219 -13.67 -0.29 -12.25
C ALA A 219 -13.36 -1.72 -11.76
N SER A 220 -14.17 -2.19 -10.77
CA SER A 220 -14.00 -3.48 -10.12
C SER A 220 -15.34 -4.17 -10.18
N ASP A 221 -15.79 -4.95 -10.84
CA ASP A 221 -17.09 -5.64 -10.99
C ASP A 221 -17.87 -5.90 -9.69
N LEU A 222 -17.82 -5.00 -8.70
CA LEU A 222 -18.53 -5.15 -7.43
C LEU A 222 -20.03 -5.18 -7.66
N GLU A 223 -20.70 -6.23 -7.23
CA GLU A 223 -22.12 -6.49 -7.43
C GLU A 223 -22.93 -6.25 -6.14
N ILE A 224 -22.32 -6.51 -4.99
CA ILE A 224 -22.98 -6.48 -3.69
C ILE A 224 -22.21 -5.59 -2.69
N MET A 225 -22.93 -4.66 -2.07
CA MET A 225 -22.47 -3.86 -0.95
C MET A 225 -23.12 -4.39 0.34
N PRO A 226 -22.36 -4.76 1.39
CA PRO A 226 -22.92 -5.28 2.61
C PRO A 226 -23.69 -4.19 3.40
N SER A 227 -24.73 -4.60 4.15
CA SER A 227 -25.50 -3.66 4.97
C SER A 227 -24.71 -3.05 6.12
N SER A 228 -23.64 -3.70 6.54
CA SER A 228 -22.69 -3.19 7.54
C SER A 228 -21.97 -1.90 7.13
N ILE A 229 -22.00 -1.54 5.82
CA ILE A 229 -21.44 -0.27 5.34
C ILE A 229 -21.99 0.94 6.12
N GLY A 230 -23.25 0.86 6.55
CA GLY A 230 -23.92 1.91 7.34
C GLY A 230 -23.30 2.17 8.72
N ASN A 231 -22.38 1.32 9.18
CA ASN A 231 -21.68 1.48 10.46
C ASN A 231 -20.46 2.43 10.34
N LEU A 232 -20.06 2.80 9.13
CA LEU A 232 -18.89 3.65 8.88
C LEU A 232 -19.18 5.13 9.17
N ASN A 233 -19.37 5.46 10.43
CA ASN A 233 -19.85 6.77 10.86
C ASN A 233 -18.90 7.95 10.53
N LYS A 234 -17.64 7.69 10.19
CA LYS A 234 -16.65 8.69 9.80
C LYS A 234 -16.44 8.78 8.28
N LEU A 235 -17.15 7.96 7.49
CA LEU A 235 -16.97 7.92 6.04
C LEU A 235 -17.42 9.23 5.40
N LYS A 236 -16.48 9.93 4.76
CA LYS A 236 -16.69 11.20 4.05
C LYS A 236 -16.83 11.02 2.54
N THR A 237 -16.06 10.07 2.00
CA THR A 237 -16.03 9.82 0.55
C THR A 237 -16.33 8.35 0.27
N LEU A 238 -17.34 8.11 -0.57
CA LEU A 238 -17.71 6.80 -1.09
C LEU A 238 -17.67 6.83 -2.63
N GLY A 239 -16.60 6.29 -3.20
CA GLY A 239 -16.42 6.17 -4.64
C GLY A 239 -16.73 4.75 -5.10
N LEU A 240 -17.75 4.57 -5.93
CA LEU A 240 -18.20 3.27 -6.46
C LEU A 240 -18.27 3.29 -8.00
N TYR A 241 -17.43 4.11 -8.61
CA TYR A 241 -17.47 4.38 -10.06
C TYR A 241 -17.15 3.13 -10.91
N HIS A 242 -17.99 2.86 -11.93
CA HIS A 242 -17.86 1.71 -12.83
C HIS A 242 -17.75 0.37 -12.09
N ASN A 243 -18.86 -0.06 -11.49
CA ASN A 243 -19.04 -1.38 -10.89
C ASN A 243 -20.36 -2.02 -11.40
N GLY A 244 -20.68 -3.22 -10.87
CA GLY A 244 -21.88 -3.99 -11.22
C GLY A 244 -23.06 -3.82 -10.25
N LEU A 245 -23.08 -2.78 -9.39
CA LEU A 245 -24.08 -2.61 -8.36
C LEU A 245 -25.47 -2.33 -8.95
N GLN A 246 -26.45 -3.18 -8.64
CA GLN A 246 -27.86 -3.00 -9.02
C GLN A 246 -28.64 -2.21 -7.97
N SER A 247 -28.19 -2.24 -6.72
CA SER A 247 -28.76 -1.48 -5.59
C SER A 247 -27.70 -1.20 -4.55
N LEU A 248 -27.99 -0.23 -3.67
CA LEU A 248 -27.23 -0.01 -2.46
C LEU A 248 -28.12 -0.33 -1.25
N PRO A 249 -27.54 -0.83 -0.14
CA PRO A 249 -28.32 -1.16 1.04
C PRO A 249 -28.94 0.10 1.67
N ASP A 250 -30.13 0.00 2.25
CA ASP A 250 -30.79 1.12 2.92
C ASP A 250 -29.96 1.74 4.05
N SER A 251 -29.06 0.95 4.64
CA SER A 251 -28.13 1.39 5.70
C SER A 251 -27.17 2.50 5.27
N ILE A 252 -26.99 2.74 3.94
CA ILE A 252 -26.21 3.87 3.45
C ILE A 252 -26.76 5.21 3.95
N ALA A 253 -28.04 5.27 4.29
CA ALA A 253 -28.67 6.44 4.92
C ALA A 253 -28.08 6.77 6.30
N ASN A 254 -27.41 5.82 6.95
CA ASN A 254 -26.79 6.01 8.26
C ASN A 254 -25.44 6.73 8.19
N LEU A 255 -24.87 6.90 7.01
CA LEU A 255 -23.54 7.53 6.78
C LEU A 255 -23.63 9.06 6.96
N ARG A 256 -23.70 9.50 8.21
CA ARG A 256 -23.95 10.92 8.55
C ARG A 256 -22.80 11.87 8.23
N ALA A 257 -21.57 11.36 8.15
CA ALA A 257 -20.39 12.13 7.79
C ALA A 257 -20.17 12.20 6.27
N LEU A 258 -20.99 11.50 5.47
CA LEU A 258 -20.77 11.39 4.03
C LEU A 258 -20.94 12.75 3.33
N GLU A 259 -19.92 13.16 2.61
CA GLU A 259 -19.83 14.42 1.87
C GLU A 259 -19.90 14.19 0.36
N GLN A 260 -19.30 13.10 -0.11
CA GLN A 260 -19.17 12.80 -1.54
C GLN A 260 -19.54 11.35 -1.83
N VAL A 261 -20.35 11.15 -2.87
CA VAL A 261 -20.70 9.83 -3.42
C VAL A 261 -20.52 9.85 -4.93
N ASP A 262 -19.82 8.86 -5.45
CA ASP A 262 -19.75 8.60 -6.90
C ASP A 262 -20.24 7.17 -7.19
N VAL A 263 -21.41 7.06 -7.82
CA VAL A 263 -22.02 5.78 -8.21
C VAL A 263 -22.13 5.63 -9.74
N LYS A 264 -21.48 6.51 -10.49
CA LYS A 264 -21.56 6.51 -11.96
C LYS A 264 -21.07 5.19 -12.54
N GLY A 265 -21.72 4.74 -13.62
CA GLY A 265 -21.34 3.51 -14.31
C GLY A 265 -21.75 2.24 -13.56
N ASN A 266 -22.75 2.33 -12.66
CA ASN A 266 -23.42 1.18 -12.07
C ASN A 266 -24.83 1.02 -12.64
N PRO A 267 -25.34 -0.21 -12.81
CA PRO A 267 -26.70 -0.47 -13.27
C PRO A 267 -27.74 -0.33 -12.13
N LEU A 268 -27.67 0.75 -11.35
CA LEU A 268 -28.57 0.97 -10.22
C LEU A 268 -30.02 1.12 -10.71
N SER A 269 -30.93 0.34 -10.12
CA SER A 269 -32.37 0.41 -10.41
C SER A 269 -33.02 1.63 -9.77
N GLU A 270 -32.50 2.10 -8.63
CA GLU A 270 -32.99 3.27 -7.90
C GLU A 270 -31.80 4.12 -7.41
N PRO A 271 -31.99 5.45 -7.25
CA PRO A 271 -30.95 6.31 -6.66
C PRO A 271 -30.76 5.96 -5.18
N PRO A 272 -29.54 6.08 -4.65
CA PRO A 272 -29.26 5.81 -3.25
C PRO A 272 -30.02 6.77 -2.32
N ARG A 273 -30.63 6.24 -1.25
CA ARG A 273 -31.32 7.04 -0.22
C ARG A 273 -30.31 7.57 0.78
N LEU A 274 -29.96 8.83 0.69
CA LEU A 274 -28.96 9.47 1.56
C LEU A 274 -29.62 10.40 2.57
N TYR A 275 -29.05 10.50 3.77
CA TYR A 275 -29.58 11.30 4.89
C TYR A 275 -29.48 12.82 4.66
N ARG A 276 -28.50 13.27 3.87
CA ARG A 276 -28.22 14.71 3.62
C ARG A 276 -28.02 14.99 2.14
N ARG A 277 -27.97 16.29 1.79
CA ARG A 277 -27.45 16.75 0.51
C ARG A 277 -25.97 16.36 0.40
N VAL A 278 -25.70 15.31 -0.35
CA VAL A 278 -24.36 14.83 -0.66
C VAL A 278 -24.01 15.28 -2.07
N ILE A 279 -22.75 15.66 -2.29
CA ILE A 279 -22.30 16.03 -3.65
C ILE A 279 -22.15 14.74 -4.47
N TYR A 280 -23.03 14.57 -5.46
CA TYR A 280 -22.86 13.54 -6.47
C TYR A 280 -21.81 14.02 -7.49
N LEU A 281 -20.71 13.30 -7.62
CA LEU A 281 -19.62 13.66 -8.54
C LEU A 281 -19.98 13.44 -10.01
N SER A 282 -21.18 12.88 -10.32
CA SER A 282 -21.66 12.76 -11.69
C SER A 282 -23.18 12.87 -11.82
N GLN A 283 -23.63 13.94 -12.44
CA GLN A 283 -25.05 14.13 -12.82
C GLN A 283 -25.49 13.40 -14.11
N ALA A 284 -24.64 12.62 -14.77
CA ALA A 284 -24.86 12.21 -16.15
C ALA A 284 -25.66 10.93 -16.37
N ALA A 285 -26.20 10.26 -15.34
CA ALA A 285 -26.98 9.03 -15.51
C ALA A 285 -28.10 8.82 -14.47
N MET A 286 -28.64 9.88 -13.87
CA MET A 286 -29.88 9.77 -13.09
C MET A 286 -31.08 9.97 -14.04
N PRO A 287 -32.10 9.10 -14.00
CA PRO A 287 -33.36 9.42 -14.66
C PRO A 287 -33.92 10.72 -14.07
N ASP A 288 -34.53 11.57 -14.93
CA ASP A 288 -35.01 12.94 -14.66
C ASP A 288 -36.02 13.11 -13.49
N ARG A 289 -36.10 12.22 -12.53
CA ARG A 289 -37.14 12.17 -11.50
C ARG A 289 -36.68 12.41 -10.05
N VAL A 290 -35.47 12.86 -9.81
CA VAL A 290 -35.11 13.28 -8.44
C VAL A 290 -35.23 14.80 -8.31
N LYS A 291 -36.46 15.31 -8.35
CA LYS A 291 -36.76 16.60 -7.73
C LYS A 291 -36.76 16.40 -6.23
N LEU A 292 -35.77 16.96 -5.57
CA LEU A 292 -35.65 17.02 -4.13
C LEU A 292 -36.87 17.76 -3.56
N SER A 293 -37.71 17.07 -2.81
CA SER A 293 -38.69 17.65 -1.91
C SER A 293 -38.03 18.04 -0.59
#